data_a5aa993fc02264da21a05fb957895a2e
#
_entry.id   a5aa993fc02264da21a05fb957895a2e
#
_cell.length_a   1.000
_cell.length_b   1.000
_cell.length_c   1.000
_cell.angle_alpha   90.00
_cell.angle_beta   90.00
_cell.angle_gamma   90.00
#
_symmetry.space_group_name_H-M   'P 1'
#
loop_
_entity.id
_entity.type
_entity.pdbx_description
1 polymer ?
#
loop_
_entity_poly.entity_id
_entity_poly.type
_entity_poly.pdbx_seq_one_letter_code
_entity_poly.pdbx_strand_id
1 'polypeptide(L)'
;SVQVVLSNGTVCDAQIVGFDTVTDLALLKIDPTGLNLQAATFSSVEGCSVADTVLAIGNPGGIEFFSSVTKGIISAVDRSIQDSDTGYVMHCIQTDTAINPGNSGGPLVDLYGHVIGITSSKIVASGYESMGFAITYDEAAPIINDLMNYGHVKNRATLNISLALAS
;
A
#
# COMPACT_ATOMS: atom_id res chain seq x y z
N SER A 1 -12.15 -13.22 10.91
CA SER A 1 -12.88 -12.15 10.18
C SER A 1 -12.00 -10.91 10.14
N VAL A 2 -12.08 -10.14 9.07
CA VAL A 2 -11.41 -8.85 8.92
C VAL A 2 -12.46 -7.77 9.10
N GLN A 3 -12.09 -6.68 9.78
CA GLN A 3 -12.99 -5.55 10.00
C GLN A 3 -12.33 -4.26 9.55
N VAL A 4 -13.14 -3.33 9.05
CA VAL A 4 -12.74 -1.97 8.69
C VAL A 4 -13.39 -1.00 9.67
N VAL A 5 -12.58 -0.14 10.27
CA VAL A 5 -13.05 0.93 11.16
C VAL A 5 -13.03 2.23 10.37
N LEU A 6 -14.20 2.85 10.21
CA LEU A 6 -14.35 4.12 9.50
C LEU A 6 -13.93 5.31 10.40
N SER A 7 -13.73 6.48 9.78
CA SER A 7 -13.31 7.71 10.48
C SER A 7 -14.27 8.17 11.57
N ASN A 8 -15.55 7.79 11.48
CA ASN A 8 -16.57 8.06 12.49
C ASN A 8 -16.66 6.99 13.61
N GLY A 9 -15.74 6.02 13.62
CA GLY A 9 -15.72 4.91 14.57
C GLY A 9 -16.65 3.74 14.21
N THR A 10 -17.39 3.80 13.10
CA THR A 10 -18.22 2.67 12.65
C THR A 10 -17.36 1.49 12.27
N VAL A 11 -17.66 0.32 12.80
CA VAL A 11 -16.98 -0.95 12.50
C VAL A 11 -17.79 -1.72 11.48
N CYS A 12 -17.17 -2.08 10.36
CA CYS A 12 -17.78 -2.84 9.27
C CYS A 12 -17.07 -4.18 9.10
N ASP A 13 -17.82 -5.26 8.97
CA ASP A 13 -17.24 -6.53 8.54
C ASP A 13 -16.79 -6.43 7.08
N ALA A 14 -15.61 -6.95 6.80
CA ALA A 14 -15.01 -6.91 5.47
C ALA A 14 -14.82 -8.32 4.92
N GLN A 15 -15.14 -8.48 3.65
CA GLN A 15 -14.84 -9.67 2.88
C GLN A 15 -13.48 -9.50 2.20
N ILE A 16 -12.57 -10.47 2.33
CA ILE A 16 -11.35 -10.53 1.53
C ILE A 16 -11.76 -10.98 0.12
N VAL A 17 -11.59 -10.09 -0.87
CA VAL A 17 -11.84 -10.39 -2.29
C VAL A 17 -10.67 -11.17 -2.88
N GLY A 18 -9.45 -10.77 -2.54
CA GLY A 18 -8.21 -11.42 -2.93
C GLY A 18 -7.01 -10.75 -2.27
N PHE A 19 -5.88 -11.41 -2.34
CA PHE A 19 -4.61 -10.85 -1.86
C PHE A 19 -3.44 -11.40 -2.67
N ASP A 20 -2.35 -10.67 -2.64
CA ASP A 20 -1.09 -11.03 -3.27
C ASP A 20 0.06 -10.93 -2.27
N THR A 21 0.66 -12.07 -1.95
CA THR A 21 1.74 -12.15 -0.94
C THR A 21 3.07 -11.58 -1.46
N VAL A 22 3.23 -11.46 -2.77
CA VAL A 22 4.45 -10.96 -3.40
C VAL A 22 4.54 -9.44 -3.25
N THR A 23 3.45 -8.73 -3.52
CA THR A 23 3.38 -7.26 -3.39
C THR A 23 2.83 -6.78 -2.05
N ASP A 24 2.37 -7.72 -1.19
CA ASP A 24 1.75 -7.42 0.11
C ASP A 24 0.46 -6.57 -0.02
N LEU A 25 -0.25 -6.71 -1.15
CA LEU A 25 -1.51 -6.04 -1.40
C LEU A 25 -2.70 -6.96 -1.15
N ALA A 26 -3.76 -6.42 -0.56
CA ALA A 26 -5.03 -7.11 -0.37
C ALA A 26 -6.20 -6.21 -0.79
N LEU A 27 -7.21 -6.83 -1.39
CA LEU A 27 -8.46 -6.17 -1.74
C LEU A 27 -9.57 -6.64 -0.79
N LEU A 28 -10.15 -5.67 -0.09
CA LEU A 28 -11.26 -5.89 0.83
C LEU A 28 -12.54 -5.26 0.26
N LYS A 29 -13.68 -5.86 0.59
CA LYS A 29 -15.00 -5.36 0.26
C LYS A 29 -15.84 -5.22 1.53
N ILE A 30 -16.47 -4.07 1.71
CA ILE A 30 -17.47 -3.81 2.76
C ILE A 30 -18.84 -3.55 2.14
N ASP A 31 -19.91 -3.73 2.91
CA ASP A 31 -21.24 -3.30 2.51
C ASP A 31 -21.37 -1.78 2.74
N PRO A 32 -21.62 -0.97 1.70
CA PRO A 32 -21.72 0.47 1.82
C PRO A 32 -23.11 0.93 2.30
N THR A 33 -24.08 0.03 2.51
CA THR A 33 -25.47 0.37 2.85
C THR A 33 -25.53 1.20 4.13
N GLY A 34 -26.12 2.38 4.05
CA GLY A 34 -26.25 3.29 5.20
C GLY A 34 -24.95 4.04 5.56
N LEU A 35 -23.88 3.85 4.81
CA LEU A 35 -22.61 4.54 5.03
C LEU A 35 -22.46 5.74 4.07
N ASN A 36 -21.94 6.85 4.59
CA ASN A 36 -21.59 8.00 3.76
C ASN A 36 -20.12 7.89 3.35
N LEU A 37 -19.85 7.11 2.30
CA LEU A 37 -18.49 6.87 1.79
C LEU A 37 -18.25 7.71 0.53
N GLN A 38 -17.06 8.29 0.46
CA GLN A 38 -16.57 8.96 -0.74
C GLN A 38 -15.35 8.22 -1.27
N ALA A 39 -15.37 7.89 -2.56
CA ALA A 39 -14.22 7.25 -3.20
C ALA A 39 -13.05 8.23 -3.30
N ALA A 40 -11.86 7.73 -2.99
CA ALA A 40 -10.62 8.46 -3.27
C ALA A 40 -10.32 8.47 -4.77
N THR A 41 -9.69 9.55 -5.24
CA THR A 41 -9.18 9.64 -6.61
C THR A 41 -7.74 9.12 -6.64
N PHE A 42 -7.47 8.17 -7.51
CA PHE A 42 -6.11 7.68 -7.77
C PHE A 42 -5.49 8.41 -8.96
N SER A 43 -4.19 8.60 -8.93
CA SER A 43 -3.43 9.24 -10.01
C SER A 43 -2.11 8.52 -10.28
N SER A 44 -1.72 8.48 -11.57
CA SER A 44 -0.41 8.03 -11.99
C SER A 44 0.70 8.92 -11.43
N VAL A 45 1.88 8.37 -11.25
CA VAL A 45 3.09 9.10 -10.85
C VAL A 45 3.73 9.88 -12.00
N GLU A 46 3.24 9.76 -13.24
CA GLU A 46 3.80 10.47 -14.41
C GLU A 46 3.83 12.00 -14.26
N GLY A 47 2.89 12.56 -13.47
CA GLY A 47 2.83 14.00 -13.18
C GLY A 47 3.63 14.42 -11.96
N CYS A 48 4.26 13.49 -11.24
CA CYS A 48 4.99 13.77 -10.01
C CYS A 48 6.45 14.12 -10.28
N SER A 49 7.01 14.96 -9.42
CA SER A 49 8.41 15.38 -9.47
C SER A 49 9.09 15.20 -8.11
N VAL A 50 10.41 15.01 -8.14
CA VAL A 50 11.21 15.05 -6.92
C VAL A 50 11.03 16.43 -6.26
N ALA A 51 10.94 16.44 -4.94
CA ALA A 51 10.60 17.56 -4.06
C ALA A 51 9.11 17.97 -4.04
N ASP A 52 8.22 17.30 -4.77
CA ASP A 52 6.79 17.50 -4.56
C ASP A 52 6.37 17.08 -3.15
N THR A 53 5.53 17.89 -2.53
CA THR A 53 5.02 17.62 -1.19
C THR A 53 4.00 16.48 -1.23
N VAL A 54 4.15 15.53 -0.30
CA VAL A 54 3.24 14.40 -0.11
C VAL A 54 2.86 14.22 1.35
N LEU A 55 1.72 13.57 1.55
CA LEU A 55 1.18 13.22 2.87
C LEU A 55 0.97 11.72 2.93
N ALA A 56 1.44 11.07 4.00
CA ALA A 56 1.05 9.70 4.32
C ALA A 56 0.01 9.71 5.44
N ILE A 57 -1.06 8.94 5.26
CA ILE A 57 -2.20 8.89 6.19
C ILE A 57 -2.33 7.48 6.74
N GLY A 58 -2.51 7.36 8.06
CA GLY A 58 -2.66 6.06 8.70
C GLY A 58 -2.83 6.15 10.21
N ASN A 59 -2.65 5.01 10.88
CA ASN A 59 -2.86 4.86 12.32
C ASN A 59 -1.58 4.33 13.00
N PRO A 60 -0.48 5.11 13.02
CA PRO A 60 0.76 4.68 13.67
C PRO A 60 0.51 4.42 15.17
N GLY A 61 0.80 3.20 15.63
CA GLY A 61 0.56 2.82 17.02
C GLY A 61 -0.87 2.38 17.36
N GLY A 62 -1.74 2.20 16.36
CA GLY A 62 -3.10 1.66 16.56
C GLY A 62 -4.20 2.72 16.65
N ILE A 63 -5.33 2.33 17.28
CA ILE A 63 -6.55 3.14 17.32
C ILE A 63 -6.34 4.48 18.08
N GLU A 64 -5.39 4.54 19.01
CA GLU A 64 -5.10 5.76 19.78
C GLU A 64 -4.59 6.93 18.91
N PHE A 65 -3.92 6.62 17.79
CA PHE A 65 -3.40 7.62 16.85
C PHE A 65 -4.14 7.59 15.51
N PHE A 66 -5.43 7.36 15.57
CA PHE A 66 -6.32 7.26 14.41
C PHE A 66 -6.23 8.51 13.51
N SER A 67 -6.15 8.30 12.20
CA SER A 67 -6.07 9.36 11.19
C SER A 67 -4.85 10.30 11.33
N SER A 68 -3.72 9.76 11.78
CA SER A 68 -2.46 10.53 11.79
C SER A 68 -1.99 10.82 10.36
N VAL A 69 -1.49 12.03 10.18
CA VAL A 69 -0.94 12.49 8.90
C VAL A 69 0.52 12.85 9.11
N THR A 70 1.41 12.30 8.31
CA THR A 70 2.80 12.72 8.22
C THR A 70 3.05 13.42 6.89
N LYS A 71 3.89 14.45 6.88
CA LYS A 71 4.21 15.25 5.69
C LYS A 71 5.67 15.10 5.33
N GLY A 72 5.97 15.01 4.06
CA GLY A 72 7.31 14.99 3.49
C GLY A 72 7.28 15.35 2.01
N ILE A 73 8.30 14.90 1.29
CA ILE A 73 8.45 15.11 -0.15
C ILE A 73 8.70 13.79 -0.87
N ILE A 74 8.51 13.80 -2.17
CA ILE A 74 9.01 12.75 -3.06
C ILE A 74 10.52 12.88 -3.16
N SER A 75 11.25 11.87 -2.69
CA SER A 75 12.72 11.81 -2.80
C SER A 75 13.16 11.14 -4.11
N ALA A 76 12.33 10.24 -4.67
CA ALA A 76 12.45 9.68 -6.02
C ALA A 76 11.09 9.18 -6.48
N VAL A 77 10.75 9.40 -7.76
CA VAL A 77 9.42 9.09 -8.32
C VAL A 77 9.27 7.60 -8.59
N ASP A 78 10.31 6.95 -9.12
CA ASP A 78 10.28 5.54 -9.53
C ASP A 78 11.58 4.85 -9.11
N ARG A 79 11.48 4.06 -8.04
CA ARG A 79 12.55 3.18 -7.57
C ARG A 79 12.16 1.74 -7.80
N SER A 80 12.97 1.03 -8.55
CA SER A 80 12.86 -0.43 -8.67
C SER A 80 13.43 -1.07 -7.41
N ILE A 81 12.56 -1.60 -6.56
CA ILE A 81 12.91 -2.28 -5.31
C ILE A 81 12.70 -3.78 -5.49
N GLN A 82 13.77 -4.54 -5.36
CA GLN A 82 13.70 -6.00 -5.44
C GLN A 82 13.42 -6.59 -4.05
N ASP A 83 12.33 -7.34 -3.95
CA ASP A 83 12.04 -8.16 -2.77
C ASP A 83 13.05 -9.31 -2.66
N SER A 84 13.71 -9.44 -1.51
CA SER A 84 14.78 -10.42 -1.31
C SER A 84 14.29 -11.87 -1.28
N ASP A 85 13.03 -12.08 -0.91
CA ASP A 85 12.48 -13.41 -0.70
C ASP A 85 11.89 -13.97 -1.99
N THR A 86 11.24 -13.12 -2.76
CA THR A 86 10.54 -13.50 -4.00
C THR A 86 11.31 -13.16 -5.26
N GLY A 87 12.30 -12.24 -5.18
CA GLY A 87 13.01 -11.71 -6.33
C GLY A 87 12.16 -10.76 -7.21
N TYR A 88 10.93 -10.49 -6.80
CA TYR A 88 10.03 -9.58 -7.52
C TYR A 88 10.51 -8.14 -7.43
N VAL A 89 10.43 -7.41 -8.53
CA VAL A 89 10.81 -6.00 -8.59
C VAL A 89 9.54 -5.16 -8.57
N MET A 90 9.39 -4.33 -7.53
CA MET A 90 8.28 -3.38 -7.38
C MET A 90 8.73 -1.98 -7.73
N HIS A 91 7.86 -1.22 -8.39
CA HIS A 91 8.03 0.19 -8.65
C HIS A 91 7.45 1.03 -7.51
N CYS A 92 8.32 1.81 -6.85
CA CYS A 92 7.98 2.53 -5.63
C CYS A 92 8.34 4.00 -5.69
N ILE A 93 7.53 4.84 -5.03
CA ILE A 93 7.90 6.20 -4.67
C ILE A 93 8.80 6.11 -3.44
N GLN A 94 9.96 6.76 -3.47
CA GLN A 94 10.76 7.03 -2.27
C GLN A 94 10.34 8.38 -1.68
N THR A 95 10.17 8.44 -0.36
CA THR A 95 9.78 9.66 0.36
C THR A 95 10.53 9.75 1.69
N ASP A 96 10.73 10.97 2.20
CA ASP A 96 11.18 11.23 3.56
C ASP A 96 10.02 11.35 4.56
N THR A 97 8.78 11.21 4.07
CA THR A 97 7.60 11.11 4.93
C THR A 97 7.77 9.94 5.90
N ALA A 98 7.52 10.17 7.18
CA ALA A 98 7.66 9.13 8.19
C ALA A 98 6.69 7.97 7.93
N ILE A 99 7.24 6.84 7.47
CA ILE A 99 6.51 5.58 7.28
C ILE A 99 6.88 4.65 8.44
N ASN A 100 5.88 4.29 9.22
CA ASN A 100 6.01 3.47 10.42
C ASN A 100 4.94 2.38 10.44
N PRO A 101 5.10 1.33 11.26
CA PRO A 101 4.01 0.40 11.52
C PRO A 101 2.73 1.13 11.92
N GLY A 102 1.65 0.90 11.18
CA GLY A 102 0.34 1.53 11.37
C GLY A 102 -0.06 2.55 10.30
N ASN A 103 0.88 3.19 9.57
CA ASN A 103 0.53 3.87 8.33
C ASN A 103 0.84 3.03 7.07
N SER A 104 1.50 1.88 7.23
CA SER A 104 1.66 0.88 6.17
C SER A 104 0.30 0.39 5.67
N GLY A 105 0.10 0.30 4.36
CA GLY A 105 -1.18 0.04 3.72
C GLY A 105 -2.06 1.28 3.56
N GLY A 106 -1.67 2.42 4.14
CA GLY A 106 -2.35 3.71 3.97
C GLY A 106 -1.98 4.40 2.65
N PRO A 107 -2.72 5.44 2.26
CA PRO A 107 -2.42 6.19 1.05
C PRO A 107 -1.23 7.15 1.25
N LEU A 108 -0.41 7.27 0.20
CA LEU A 108 0.44 8.42 -0.03
C LEU A 108 -0.31 9.34 -1.00
N VAL A 109 -0.59 10.57 -0.57
CA VAL A 109 -1.40 11.53 -1.34
C VAL A 109 -0.61 12.78 -1.70
N ASP A 110 -0.94 13.36 -2.86
CA ASP A 110 -0.44 14.67 -3.28
C ASP A 110 -1.21 15.81 -2.58
N LEU A 111 -0.84 17.07 -2.85
CA LEU A 111 -1.53 18.25 -2.29
C LEU A 111 -2.92 18.49 -2.89
N TYR A 112 -3.30 17.78 -3.94
CA TYR A 112 -4.64 17.84 -4.55
C TYR A 112 -5.58 16.77 -3.99
N GLY A 113 -5.07 15.89 -3.11
CA GLY A 113 -5.83 14.79 -2.50
C GLY A 113 -5.90 13.53 -3.36
N HIS A 114 -5.05 13.41 -4.38
CA HIS A 114 -4.97 12.19 -5.19
C HIS A 114 -4.06 11.18 -4.52
N VAL A 115 -4.49 9.93 -4.50
CA VAL A 115 -3.67 8.80 -4.05
C VAL A 115 -2.71 8.42 -5.17
N ILE A 116 -1.41 8.64 -4.96
CA ILE A 116 -0.35 8.35 -5.92
C ILE A 116 0.38 7.04 -5.58
N GLY A 117 0.20 6.51 -4.37
CA GLY A 117 0.80 5.24 -3.94
C GLY A 117 0.20 4.71 -2.65
N ILE A 118 0.61 3.49 -2.31
CA ILE A 118 0.23 2.78 -1.09
C ILE A 118 1.50 2.59 -0.26
N THR A 119 1.52 3.17 0.95
CA THR A 119 2.69 3.09 1.83
C THR A 119 2.97 1.65 2.27
N SER A 120 4.24 1.27 2.32
CA SER A 120 4.66 -0.06 2.77
C SER A 120 5.84 0.02 3.72
N SER A 121 5.65 -0.46 4.94
CA SER A 121 6.72 -0.60 5.93
C SER A 121 7.55 -1.88 5.72
N LYS A 122 7.11 -2.80 4.87
CA LYS A 122 7.85 -4.02 4.51
C LYS A 122 9.05 -3.69 3.61
N ILE A 123 8.92 -2.61 2.81
CA ILE A 123 9.96 -2.11 1.93
C ILE A 123 10.85 -1.15 2.74
N VAL A 124 11.59 -1.67 3.70
CA VAL A 124 12.54 -0.86 4.48
C VAL A 124 13.94 -1.32 4.13
N ALA A 125 14.74 -0.41 3.61
CA ALA A 125 16.17 -0.60 3.56
C ALA A 125 16.70 -0.56 4.99
N SER A 126 16.98 -1.73 5.59
CA SER A 126 17.54 -1.82 6.95
C SER A 126 18.81 -0.99 7.05
N GLY A 127 18.85 -0.06 7.99
CA GLY A 127 20.01 0.79 8.24
C GLY A 127 19.92 2.20 7.66
N TYR A 128 18.82 2.59 7.03
CA TYR A 128 18.59 3.95 6.53
C TYR A 128 17.42 4.59 7.27
N GLU A 129 17.71 5.59 8.10
CA GLU A 129 16.69 6.43 8.71
C GLU A 129 16.11 7.39 7.66
N SER A 130 14.82 7.73 7.80
CA SER A 130 14.10 8.68 6.93
C SER A 130 13.99 8.27 5.44
N MET A 131 13.99 6.97 5.15
CA MET A 131 13.69 6.44 3.82
C MET A 131 12.39 5.61 3.89
N GLY A 132 11.29 6.22 3.49
CA GLY A 132 10.01 5.56 3.32
C GLY A 132 9.76 5.19 1.85
N PHE A 133 8.91 4.18 1.64
CA PHE A 133 8.51 3.75 0.31
C PHE A 133 6.99 3.57 0.24
N ALA A 134 6.45 3.89 -0.93
CA ALA A 134 5.07 3.59 -1.29
C ALA A 134 5.05 2.91 -2.66
N ILE A 135 4.31 1.81 -2.77
CA ILE A 135 4.05 1.15 -4.05
C ILE A 135 3.30 2.15 -4.92
N THR A 136 3.77 2.42 -6.14
CA THR A 136 3.10 3.37 -7.03
C THR A 136 1.69 2.89 -7.37
N TYR A 137 0.78 3.83 -7.64
CA TYR A 137 -0.55 3.45 -8.14
C TYR A 137 -0.44 2.67 -9.46
N ASP A 138 0.49 3.03 -10.33
CA ASP A 138 0.72 2.37 -11.62
C ASP A 138 1.12 0.90 -11.45
N GLU A 139 1.89 0.57 -10.42
CA GLU A 139 2.23 -0.81 -10.04
C GLU A 139 1.03 -1.53 -9.40
N ALA A 140 0.29 -0.85 -8.53
CA ALA A 140 -0.82 -1.45 -7.78
C ALA A 140 -2.07 -1.68 -8.63
N ALA A 141 -2.37 -0.81 -9.60
CA ALA A 141 -3.61 -0.83 -10.37
C ALA A 141 -3.85 -2.16 -11.13
N PRO A 142 -2.89 -2.72 -11.90
CA PRO A 142 -3.09 -4.01 -12.56
C PRO A 142 -3.29 -5.15 -11.56
N ILE A 143 -2.61 -5.12 -10.41
CA ILE A 143 -2.75 -6.12 -9.34
C ILE A 143 -4.16 -6.04 -8.75
N ILE A 144 -4.62 -4.84 -8.38
CA ILE A 144 -5.97 -4.61 -7.85
C ILE A 144 -7.04 -5.07 -8.84
N ASN A 145 -6.86 -4.79 -10.14
CA ASN A 145 -7.77 -5.23 -11.19
C ASN A 145 -7.83 -6.76 -11.30
N ASP A 146 -6.70 -7.44 -11.21
CA ASP A 146 -6.66 -8.89 -11.20
C ASP A 146 -7.34 -9.46 -9.94
N LEU A 147 -7.06 -8.93 -8.77
CA LEU A 147 -7.71 -9.33 -7.52
C LEU A 147 -9.23 -9.12 -7.58
N MET A 148 -9.69 -8.01 -8.17
CA MET A 148 -11.11 -7.69 -8.31
C MET A 148 -11.83 -8.67 -9.26
N ASN A 149 -11.20 -9.02 -10.38
CA ASN A 149 -11.85 -9.82 -11.42
C ASN A 149 -11.69 -11.33 -11.19
N TYR A 150 -10.60 -11.78 -10.55
CA TYR A 150 -10.23 -13.19 -10.46
C TYR A 150 -9.95 -13.66 -9.03
N GLY A 151 -9.83 -12.76 -8.06
CA GLY A 151 -9.45 -13.09 -6.68
C GLY A 151 -7.96 -13.42 -6.49
N HIS A 152 -7.17 -13.38 -7.56
CA HIS A 152 -5.74 -13.65 -7.56
C HIS A 152 -5.05 -12.92 -8.72
N VAL A 153 -3.74 -12.70 -8.62
CA VAL A 153 -2.94 -12.09 -9.69
C VAL A 153 -2.65 -13.13 -10.76
N LYS A 154 -3.00 -12.81 -12.01
CA LYS A 154 -2.75 -13.67 -13.16
C LYS A 154 -1.27 -13.79 -13.49
N ASN A 155 -0.93 -14.88 -14.20
CA ASN A 155 0.38 -15.14 -14.78
C ASN A 155 1.56 -15.16 -13.78
N ARG A 156 1.29 -15.30 -12.48
CA ARG A 156 2.32 -15.61 -11.50
C ARG A 156 2.50 -17.13 -11.44
N ALA A 157 3.65 -17.60 -11.91
CA ALA A 157 4.03 -19.00 -11.77
C ALA A 157 4.29 -19.31 -10.29
N THR A 158 3.45 -20.13 -9.68
CA THR A 158 3.68 -20.71 -8.35
C THR A 158 4.19 -22.14 -8.52
N LEU A 159 5.44 -22.36 -8.13
CA LEU A 159 5.96 -23.72 -7.95
C LEU A 159 5.56 -24.16 -6.54
N ASN A 160 4.51 -24.99 -6.43
CA ASN A 160 4.10 -25.60 -5.16
C ASN A 160 5.07 -26.74 -4.77
N ILE A 161 6.34 -26.42 -4.56
CA ILE A 161 7.38 -27.34 -4.07
C ILE A 161 7.91 -26.83 -2.72
N SER A 162 7.85 -27.69 -1.73
CA SER A 162 8.56 -27.49 -0.48
C SER A 162 9.94 -28.15 -0.59
N LEU A 163 11.00 -27.36 -0.50
CA LEU A 163 12.37 -27.87 -0.40
C LEU A 163 12.70 -28.14 1.07
N ALA A 164 12.90 -29.40 1.43
CA ALA A 164 13.51 -29.75 2.70
C ALA A 164 15.03 -29.95 2.46
N LEU A 165 15.85 -29.23 3.23
CA LEU A 165 17.28 -29.53 3.26
C LEU A 165 17.46 -30.90 3.90
N ALA A 166 18.04 -31.83 3.19
CA ALA A 166 18.47 -33.09 3.77
C ALA A 166 19.63 -32.79 4.74
N SER A 167 19.44 -33.14 6.01
CA SER A 167 20.46 -33.09 7.06
C SER A 167 21.51 -34.20 6.89
#